data_8288426828f8ed96841b849f5a4d2365
#
_entry.id   8288426828f8ed96841b849f5a4d2365
#
_cell.length_a   1.000
_cell.length_b   1.000
_cell.length_c   1.000
_cell.angle_alpha   90.00
_cell.angle_beta   90.00
_cell.angle_gamma   90.00
#
_symmetry.space_group_name_H-M   'P 1'
#
loop_
_entity.id
_entity.type
_entity.pdbx_description
1 polymer ?
#
loop_
_entity_poly.entity_id
_entity_poly.type
_entity_poly.pdbx_seq_one_letter_code
_entity_poly.pdbx_strand_id
1 'polypeptide(L)'
;MIMNKNFKIVVLAGGVGPEREISNRTGKALSEALKKNFQVELIELTEEQLPTGINSEECIVFPAIHGTFGEDGRLQKMLEGRGINYSGSDSQSSRLCMDKFESKKAVAKSGVRVASDVVFHHPSEVNIPEVLSSLGQDLIIKPTDQGSSVALYVLHGEEELRNTLNQIDPGN
;
A
#
# COMPACT_ATOMS: atom_id res chain seq x y z
N MET A 1 7.17 -9.70 -29.98
CA MET A 1 5.71 -9.56 -29.83
C MET A 1 5.37 -8.15 -30.27
N ILE A 2 4.78 -7.99 -31.47
CA ILE A 2 4.42 -6.65 -31.99
C ILE A 2 3.15 -6.27 -31.26
N MET A 3 3.25 -5.30 -30.32
CA MET A 3 2.06 -4.74 -29.69
C MET A 3 1.16 -4.16 -30.79
N ASN A 4 -0.09 -4.62 -30.82
CA ASN A 4 -1.09 -4.13 -31.75
C ASN A 4 -1.19 -2.60 -31.59
N LYS A 5 -1.13 -1.83 -32.68
CA LYS A 5 -1.16 -0.36 -32.67
C LYS A 5 -2.41 0.25 -32.01
N ASN A 6 -3.42 -0.56 -31.74
CA ASN A 6 -4.67 -0.15 -31.10
C ASN A 6 -4.71 -0.46 -29.58
N PHE A 7 -3.59 -0.91 -29.01
CA PHE A 7 -3.57 -1.24 -27.57
C PHE A 7 -3.50 0.04 -26.73
N LYS A 8 -4.46 0.22 -25.86
CA LYS A 8 -4.64 1.40 -25.02
C LYS A 8 -4.02 1.16 -23.62
N ILE A 9 -3.39 2.16 -23.08
CA ILE A 9 -3.00 2.18 -21.67
C ILE A 9 -4.03 2.96 -20.88
N VAL A 10 -4.59 2.35 -19.86
CA VAL A 10 -5.49 3.00 -18.90
C VAL A 10 -4.72 3.26 -17.61
N VAL A 11 -4.49 4.52 -17.28
CA VAL A 11 -3.88 4.93 -16.01
C VAL A 11 -5.00 5.18 -15.01
N LEU A 12 -5.01 4.43 -13.91
CA LEU A 12 -5.92 4.63 -12.79
C LEU A 12 -5.24 5.47 -11.71
N ALA A 13 -5.81 6.61 -11.37
CA ALA A 13 -5.30 7.54 -10.36
C ALA A 13 -6.41 7.97 -9.39
N GLY A 14 -6.11 8.81 -8.41
CA GLY A 14 -7.08 9.28 -7.42
C GLY A 14 -7.20 8.31 -6.25
N GLY A 15 -8.37 7.78 -6.02
CA GLY A 15 -8.70 6.94 -4.86
C GLY A 15 -9.43 7.73 -3.77
N VAL A 16 -9.80 7.04 -2.69
CA VAL A 16 -10.55 7.62 -1.56
C VAL A 16 -9.67 7.97 -0.36
N GLY A 17 -8.42 7.54 -0.37
CA GLY A 17 -7.47 7.73 0.73
C GLY A 17 -6.84 9.13 0.81
N PRO A 18 -6.08 9.39 1.88
CA PRO A 18 -5.40 10.68 2.09
C PRO A 18 -4.34 10.99 1.03
N GLU A 19 -3.87 9.99 0.29
CA GLU A 19 -2.85 10.12 -0.77
C GLU A 19 -3.44 10.43 -2.15
N ARG A 20 -4.75 10.74 -2.25
CA ARG A 20 -5.45 11.01 -3.51
C ARG A 20 -4.77 12.07 -4.38
N GLU A 21 -4.33 13.18 -3.79
CA GLU A 21 -3.66 14.24 -4.56
C GLU A 21 -2.33 13.78 -5.14
N ILE A 22 -1.56 13.03 -4.36
CA ILE A 22 -0.27 12.46 -4.81
C ILE A 22 -0.52 11.48 -5.95
N SER A 23 -1.52 10.62 -5.80
CA SER A 23 -1.96 9.67 -6.83
C SER A 23 -2.35 10.41 -8.12
N ASN A 24 -3.13 11.47 -8.05
CA ASN A 24 -3.51 12.28 -9.21
C ASN A 24 -2.30 12.93 -9.89
N ARG A 25 -1.34 13.42 -9.13
CA ARG A 25 -0.07 13.96 -9.69
C ARG A 25 0.74 12.89 -10.39
N THR A 26 0.89 11.72 -9.77
CA THR A 26 1.57 10.56 -10.36
C THR A 26 0.88 10.11 -11.64
N GLY A 27 -0.45 9.96 -11.62
CA GLY A 27 -1.23 9.57 -12.79
C GLY A 27 -1.11 10.54 -13.96
N LYS A 28 -1.11 11.85 -13.71
CA LYS A 28 -0.89 12.88 -14.75
C LYS A 28 0.50 12.77 -15.35
N ALA A 29 1.56 12.74 -14.53
CA ALA A 29 2.93 12.65 -14.99
C ALA A 29 3.16 11.37 -15.82
N LEU A 30 2.64 10.24 -15.35
CA LEU A 30 2.71 8.95 -16.04
C LEU A 30 1.98 9.01 -17.40
N SER A 31 0.77 9.55 -17.41
CA SER A 31 -0.02 9.70 -18.65
C SER A 31 0.67 10.58 -19.67
N GLU A 32 1.25 11.70 -19.26
CA GLU A 32 2.00 12.59 -20.15
C GLU A 32 3.25 11.89 -20.75
N ALA A 33 3.95 11.11 -19.96
CA ALA A 33 5.10 10.35 -20.42
C ALA A 33 4.69 9.26 -21.43
N LEU A 34 3.65 8.50 -21.13
CA LEU A 34 3.16 7.39 -21.95
C LEU A 34 2.51 7.86 -23.26
N LYS A 35 1.83 9.01 -23.28
CA LYS A 35 1.17 9.59 -24.48
C LYS A 35 2.14 9.86 -25.63
N LYS A 36 3.45 9.93 -25.36
CA LYS A 36 4.45 10.10 -26.40
C LYS A 36 4.51 8.92 -27.39
N ASN A 37 4.12 7.72 -26.93
CA ASN A 37 4.28 6.49 -27.71
C ASN A 37 3.01 5.62 -27.75
N PHE A 38 2.01 5.90 -26.92
CA PHE A 38 0.83 5.06 -26.74
C PHE A 38 -0.46 5.88 -26.73
N GLN A 39 -1.56 5.20 -27.02
CA GLN A 39 -2.88 5.73 -26.66
C GLN A 39 -3.08 5.59 -25.16
N VAL A 40 -3.36 6.69 -24.45
CA VAL A 40 -3.49 6.70 -22.99
C VAL A 40 -4.79 7.37 -22.58
N GLU A 41 -5.51 6.70 -21.71
CA GLU A 41 -6.64 7.25 -20.97
C GLU A 41 -6.26 7.35 -19.49
N LEU A 42 -6.46 8.53 -18.90
CA LEU A 42 -6.34 8.74 -17.47
C LEU A 42 -7.74 8.74 -16.85
N ILE A 43 -7.96 7.86 -15.91
CA ILE A 43 -9.22 7.75 -15.16
C ILE A 43 -8.94 8.04 -13.69
N GLU A 44 -9.61 9.05 -13.15
CA GLU A 44 -9.59 9.32 -11.72
C GLU A 44 -10.69 8.51 -11.04
N LEU A 45 -10.30 7.66 -10.08
CA LEU A 45 -11.23 6.94 -9.23
C LEU A 45 -11.62 7.81 -8.04
N THR A 46 -12.91 7.91 -7.79
CA THR A 46 -13.49 8.59 -6.63
C THR A 46 -14.11 7.62 -5.62
N GLU A 47 -14.10 6.34 -5.95
CA GLU A 47 -14.62 5.24 -5.16
C GLU A 47 -13.79 3.97 -5.39
N GLU A 48 -13.90 2.99 -4.51
CA GLU A 48 -13.16 1.71 -4.60
C GLU A 48 -13.83 0.75 -5.60
N GLN A 49 -14.02 1.21 -6.82
CA GLN A 49 -14.63 0.43 -7.90
C GLN A 49 -13.90 0.62 -9.22
N LEU A 50 -13.86 -0.45 -10.01
CA LEU A 50 -13.33 -0.36 -11.37
C LEU A 50 -14.39 0.19 -12.33
N PRO A 51 -14.03 1.11 -13.23
CA PRO A 51 -14.90 1.59 -14.29
C PRO A 51 -15.41 0.44 -15.16
N THR A 52 -16.64 0.56 -15.63
CA THR A 52 -17.31 -0.47 -16.44
C THR A 52 -16.73 -0.60 -17.86
N GLY A 53 -16.11 0.44 -18.37
CA GLY A 53 -15.62 0.51 -19.76
C GLY A 53 -14.19 -0.03 -19.98
N ILE A 54 -13.55 -0.63 -18.97
CA ILE A 54 -12.22 -1.23 -19.15
C ILE A 54 -12.39 -2.65 -19.70
N ASN A 55 -11.87 -2.88 -20.93
CA ASN A 55 -11.91 -4.16 -21.62
C ASN A 55 -10.52 -4.83 -21.61
N SER A 56 -10.46 -6.09 -21.19
CA SER A 56 -9.23 -6.87 -21.06
C SER A 56 -8.50 -7.12 -22.38
N GLU A 57 -9.22 -7.16 -23.51
CA GLU A 57 -8.63 -7.46 -24.83
C GLU A 57 -7.95 -6.25 -25.49
N GLU A 58 -8.31 -5.04 -25.06
CA GLU A 58 -7.93 -3.80 -25.74
C GLU A 58 -7.02 -2.89 -24.92
N CYS A 59 -6.78 -3.22 -23.64
CA CYS A 59 -5.97 -2.35 -22.78
C CYS A 59 -5.11 -3.11 -21.78
N ILE A 60 -4.11 -2.38 -21.28
CA ILE A 60 -3.39 -2.70 -20.05
C ILE A 60 -3.65 -1.57 -19.04
N VAL A 61 -3.90 -1.94 -17.81
CA VAL A 61 -4.08 -0.97 -16.72
C VAL A 61 -2.75 -0.65 -16.05
N PHE A 62 -2.52 0.62 -15.82
CA PHE A 62 -1.38 1.12 -15.04
C PHE A 62 -1.92 1.73 -13.74
N PRO A 63 -1.87 0.98 -12.62
CA PRO A 63 -2.29 1.50 -11.32
C PRO A 63 -1.33 2.60 -10.85
N ALA A 64 -1.86 3.79 -10.57
CA ALA A 64 -1.14 4.92 -10.02
C ALA A 64 -1.80 5.43 -8.72
N ILE A 65 -2.60 4.58 -8.09
CA ILE A 65 -3.26 4.88 -6.82
C ILE A 65 -2.30 4.49 -5.70
N HIS A 66 -2.04 5.46 -4.81
CA HIS A 66 -1.20 5.27 -3.64
C HIS A 66 -1.99 4.88 -2.40
N GLY A 67 -1.34 4.15 -1.49
CA GLY A 67 -1.90 3.74 -0.22
C GLY A 67 -2.95 2.63 -0.32
N THR A 68 -3.84 2.61 0.65
CA THR A 68 -4.93 1.64 0.73
C THR A 68 -5.80 1.65 -0.52
N PHE A 69 -6.36 0.49 -0.88
CA PHE A 69 -7.02 0.16 -2.11
C PHE A 69 -6.06 0.00 -3.31
N GLY A 70 -5.14 0.95 -3.56
CA GLY A 70 -4.23 0.91 -4.71
C GLY A 70 -3.06 -0.05 -4.54
N GLU A 71 -2.54 -0.20 -3.32
CA GLU A 71 -1.31 -0.92 -3.02
C GLU A 71 -1.53 -2.17 -2.13
N ASP A 72 -2.73 -2.35 -1.56
CA ASP A 72 -3.06 -3.42 -0.63
C ASP A 72 -3.62 -4.69 -1.28
N GLY A 73 -3.60 -4.78 -2.60
CA GLY A 73 -4.06 -5.94 -3.37
C GLY A 73 -5.53 -5.93 -3.73
N ARG A 74 -6.35 -5.00 -3.20
CA ARG A 74 -7.80 -4.95 -3.51
C ARG A 74 -8.07 -4.54 -4.95
N LEU A 75 -7.40 -3.51 -5.44
CA LEU A 75 -7.49 -3.09 -6.84
C LEU A 75 -7.01 -4.19 -7.78
N GLN A 76 -5.86 -4.80 -7.46
CA GLN A 76 -5.27 -5.89 -8.24
C GLN A 76 -6.24 -7.08 -8.31
N LYS A 77 -6.85 -7.47 -7.20
CA LYS A 77 -7.84 -8.53 -7.16
C LYS A 77 -9.07 -8.25 -8.03
N MET A 78 -9.52 -6.99 -8.09
CA MET A 78 -10.61 -6.60 -8.98
C MET A 78 -10.22 -6.70 -10.46
N LEU A 79 -8.99 -6.30 -10.81
CA LEU A 79 -8.44 -6.41 -12.17
C LEU A 79 -8.32 -7.89 -12.58
N GLU A 80 -7.75 -8.72 -11.70
CA GLU A 80 -7.63 -10.17 -11.88
C GLU A 80 -9.00 -10.83 -12.07
N GLY A 81 -9.98 -10.47 -11.26
CA GLY A 81 -11.34 -11.01 -11.35
C GLY A 81 -12.06 -10.67 -12.65
N ARG A 82 -11.63 -9.63 -13.38
CA ARG A 82 -12.12 -9.27 -14.71
C ARG A 82 -11.18 -9.73 -15.85
N GLY A 83 -10.10 -10.44 -15.54
CA GLY A 83 -9.09 -10.85 -16.53
C GLY A 83 -8.35 -9.68 -17.17
N ILE A 84 -8.28 -8.52 -16.50
CA ILE A 84 -7.63 -7.31 -17.02
C ILE A 84 -6.14 -7.37 -16.73
N ASN A 85 -5.32 -7.25 -17.77
CA ASN A 85 -3.87 -7.14 -17.61
C ASN A 85 -3.49 -5.79 -16.99
N TYR A 86 -2.54 -5.80 -16.06
CA TYR A 86 -2.05 -4.58 -15.41
C TYR A 86 -0.55 -4.66 -15.13
N SER A 87 0.06 -3.50 -14.86
CA SER A 87 1.45 -3.40 -14.44
C SER A 87 1.56 -3.49 -12.91
N GLY A 88 2.59 -4.17 -12.43
CA GLY A 88 2.88 -4.29 -11.01
C GLY A 88 2.74 -5.72 -10.50
N SER A 89 2.76 -5.87 -9.18
CA SER A 89 2.64 -7.15 -8.49
C SER A 89 1.18 -7.62 -8.44
N ASP A 90 0.98 -8.92 -8.32
CA ASP A 90 -0.34 -9.51 -8.15
C ASP A 90 -1.00 -9.13 -6.82
N SER A 91 -2.29 -9.47 -6.68
CA SER A 91 -3.08 -9.11 -5.50
C SER A 91 -2.55 -9.74 -4.21
N GLN A 92 -1.98 -10.94 -4.28
CA GLN A 92 -1.45 -11.64 -3.11
C GLN A 92 -0.13 -11.00 -2.66
N SER A 93 0.77 -10.73 -3.60
CA SER A 93 2.04 -10.07 -3.31
C SER A 93 1.83 -8.65 -2.80
N SER A 94 0.93 -7.89 -3.41
CA SER A 94 0.58 -6.53 -2.97
C SER A 94 0.05 -6.53 -1.54
N ARG A 95 -0.89 -7.43 -1.23
CA ARG A 95 -1.42 -7.58 0.13
C ARG A 95 -0.34 -7.95 1.14
N LEU A 96 0.51 -8.92 0.79
CA LEU A 96 1.61 -9.36 1.67
C LEU A 96 2.57 -8.21 1.94
N CYS A 97 2.94 -7.44 0.92
CA CYS A 97 3.89 -6.34 1.07
C CYS A 97 3.31 -5.15 1.86
N MET A 98 2.00 -4.94 1.79
CA MET A 98 1.33 -3.89 2.57
C MET A 98 1.37 -4.18 4.07
N ASP A 99 1.18 -5.43 4.47
CA ASP A 99 1.26 -5.86 5.86
C ASP A 99 2.73 -6.04 6.29
N LYS A 100 3.22 -5.11 7.14
CA LYS A 100 4.60 -5.09 7.60
C LYS A 100 4.98 -6.31 8.43
N PHE A 101 4.04 -6.86 9.20
CA PHE A 101 4.26 -8.02 10.02
C PHE A 101 4.37 -9.29 9.17
N GLU A 102 3.41 -9.51 8.27
CA GLU A 102 3.42 -10.67 7.40
C GLU A 102 4.57 -10.62 6.37
N SER A 103 4.90 -9.43 5.83
CA SER A 103 6.05 -9.29 4.93
C SER A 103 7.39 -9.57 5.64
N LYS A 104 7.57 -9.10 6.89
CA LYS A 104 8.75 -9.45 7.71
C LYS A 104 8.87 -10.96 7.91
N LYS A 105 7.78 -11.65 8.27
CA LYS A 105 7.76 -13.11 8.43
C LYS A 105 8.11 -13.82 7.13
N ALA A 106 7.59 -13.35 6.00
CA ALA A 106 7.87 -13.93 4.69
C ALA A 106 9.35 -13.83 4.32
N VAL A 107 9.93 -12.62 4.42
CA VAL A 107 11.34 -12.41 4.04
C VAL A 107 12.32 -13.06 5.04
N ALA A 108 11.98 -13.14 6.33
CA ALA A 108 12.77 -13.83 7.34
C ALA A 108 12.93 -15.31 7.02
N LYS A 109 11.89 -15.98 6.49
CA LYS A 109 11.96 -17.38 6.02
C LYS A 109 12.99 -17.58 4.90
N SER A 110 13.30 -16.52 4.15
CA SER A 110 14.32 -16.54 3.09
C SER A 110 15.72 -16.11 3.59
N GLY A 111 15.92 -16.03 4.92
CA GLY A 111 17.20 -15.68 5.53
C GLY A 111 17.52 -14.19 5.57
N VAL A 112 16.57 -13.32 5.23
CA VAL A 112 16.74 -11.87 5.35
C VAL A 112 16.64 -11.46 6.82
N ARG A 113 17.61 -10.69 7.30
CA ARG A 113 17.57 -10.13 8.66
C ARG A 113 16.46 -9.07 8.76
N VAL A 114 15.60 -9.23 9.75
CA VAL A 114 14.53 -8.28 10.08
C VAL A 114 14.70 -7.78 11.51
N ALA A 115 14.24 -6.56 11.79
CA ALA A 115 14.21 -6.05 13.15
C ALA A 115 13.23 -6.88 14.00
N SER A 116 13.52 -7.02 15.30
CA SER A 116 12.58 -7.61 16.25
C SER A 116 11.34 -6.71 16.39
N ASP A 117 10.21 -7.30 16.72
CA ASP A 117 8.95 -6.58 16.88
C ASP A 117 8.01 -7.25 17.90
N VAL A 118 7.10 -6.45 18.39
CA VAL A 118 5.94 -6.87 19.17
C VAL A 118 4.71 -6.32 18.45
N VAL A 119 3.74 -7.17 18.17
CA VAL A 119 2.47 -6.78 17.55
C VAL A 119 1.38 -6.78 18.63
N PHE A 120 0.55 -5.75 18.61
CA PHE A 120 -0.60 -5.64 19.50
C PHE A 120 -1.82 -5.11 18.71
N HIS A 121 -3.00 -5.47 19.14
CA HIS A 121 -4.27 -4.98 18.56
C HIS A 121 -4.88 -3.87 19.41
N HIS A 122 -4.56 -3.86 20.70
CA HIS A 122 -5.03 -2.85 21.63
C HIS A 122 -3.87 -2.39 22.53
N PRO A 123 -3.72 -1.08 22.80
CA PRO A 123 -2.63 -0.56 23.65
C PRO A 123 -2.52 -1.23 25.03
N SER A 124 -3.66 -1.67 25.61
CA SER A 124 -3.67 -2.35 26.91
C SER A 124 -3.02 -3.74 26.92
N GLU A 125 -2.76 -4.32 25.75
CA GLU A 125 -2.07 -5.63 25.62
C GLU A 125 -0.56 -5.48 25.80
N VAL A 126 -0.04 -4.25 25.73
CA VAL A 126 1.40 -3.99 25.73
C VAL A 126 1.97 -4.06 27.14
N ASN A 127 2.81 -5.07 27.39
CA ASN A 127 3.63 -5.17 28.60
C ASN A 127 4.89 -4.32 28.43
N ILE A 128 4.85 -3.07 28.88
CA ILE A 128 5.93 -2.09 28.69
C ILE A 128 7.29 -2.60 29.18
N PRO A 129 7.46 -3.16 30.40
CA PRO A 129 8.72 -3.72 30.86
C PRO A 129 9.27 -4.82 29.94
N GLU A 130 8.40 -5.70 29.44
CA GLU A 130 8.78 -6.78 28.54
C GLU A 130 9.22 -6.26 27.15
N VAL A 131 8.50 -5.28 26.62
CA VAL A 131 8.86 -4.62 25.35
C VAL A 131 10.23 -3.96 25.45
N LEU A 132 10.47 -3.17 26.51
CA LEU A 132 11.75 -2.50 26.70
C LEU A 132 12.90 -3.49 26.94
N SER A 133 12.65 -4.59 27.64
CA SER A 133 13.64 -5.65 27.83
C SER A 133 14.02 -6.38 26.55
N SER A 134 13.05 -6.58 25.65
CA SER A 134 13.24 -7.36 24.41
C SER A 134 13.70 -6.52 23.22
N LEU A 135 13.21 -5.27 23.09
CA LEU A 135 13.48 -4.41 21.95
C LEU A 135 14.45 -3.24 22.24
N GLY A 136 14.68 -2.92 23.52
CA GLY A 136 15.51 -1.79 23.92
C GLY A 136 14.71 -0.51 24.15
N GLN A 137 15.43 0.61 24.32
CA GLN A 137 14.85 1.92 24.67
C GLN A 137 14.42 2.73 23.45
N ASP A 138 15.03 2.49 22.29
CA ASP A 138 14.73 3.21 21.05
C ASP A 138 13.73 2.40 20.24
N LEU A 139 12.51 2.90 20.15
CA LEU A 139 11.37 2.17 19.58
C LEU A 139 10.69 2.95 18.46
N ILE A 140 10.04 2.22 17.58
CA ILE A 140 9.10 2.79 16.60
C ILE A 140 7.78 2.05 16.72
N ILE A 141 6.70 2.81 17.01
CA ILE A 141 5.33 2.31 16.87
C ILE A 141 4.77 2.78 15.53
N LYS A 142 4.12 1.89 14.82
CA LYS A 142 3.47 2.17 13.53
C LYS A 142 2.38 1.16 13.23
N PRO A 143 1.34 1.52 12.45
CA PRO A 143 0.37 0.57 11.94
C PRO A 143 1.03 -0.51 11.07
N THR A 144 0.47 -1.71 11.06
CA THR A 144 0.97 -2.80 10.22
C THR A 144 0.69 -2.58 8.74
N ASP A 145 -0.41 -1.91 8.39
CA ASP A 145 -0.99 -1.83 7.05
C ASP A 145 -1.16 -0.40 6.49
N GLN A 146 -0.53 0.61 7.12
CA GLN A 146 -0.52 1.99 6.63
C GLN A 146 0.81 2.35 5.97
N GLY A 147 0.75 3.18 4.92
CA GLY A 147 1.92 3.73 4.22
C GLY A 147 2.32 5.14 4.68
N SER A 148 3.29 5.74 3.97
CA SER A 148 3.66 7.18 4.05
C SER A 148 3.89 7.74 5.47
N SER A 149 4.37 6.91 6.39
CA SER A 149 4.62 7.31 7.80
C SER A 149 3.37 7.80 8.56
N VAL A 150 2.19 7.43 8.11
CA VAL A 150 0.94 7.71 8.84
C VAL A 150 0.99 7.00 10.19
N ALA A 151 0.67 7.73 11.26
CA ALA A 151 0.68 7.24 12.65
C ALA A 151 1.98 6.52 13.06
N LEU A 152 3.14 7.00 12.58
CA LEU A 152 4.44 6.51 12.96
C LEU A 152 4.98 7.37 14.12
N TYR A 153 5.38 6.72 15.21
CA TYR A 153 5.95 7.37 16.40
C TYR A 153 7.35 6.84 16.65
N VAL A 154 8.32 7.74 16.80
CA VAL A 154 9.69 7.43 17.26
C VAL A 154 9.76 7.74 18.74
N LEU A 155 10.20 6.79 19.56
CA LEU A 155 10.08 6.84 21.02
C LEU A 155 11.41 6.50 21.69
N HIS A 156 11.66 7.16 22.81
CA HIS A 156 12.83 6.93 23.65
C HIS A 156 12.42 6.66 25.11
N GLY A 157 12.51 5.40 25.53
CA GLY A 157 12.27 4.97 26.89
C GLY A 157 10.80 4.79 27.28
N GLU A 158 10.60 4.45 28.55
CA GLU A 158 9.32 4.01 29.10
C GLU A 158 8.25 5.12 29.08
N GLU A 159 8.64 6.35 29.41
CA GLU A 159 7.69 7.45 29.55
C GLU A 159 7.04 7.79 28.20
N GLU A 160 7.84 7.91 27.15
CA GLU A 160 7.32 8.21 25.80
C GLU A 160 6.48 7.04 25.28
N LEU A 161 6.90 5.79 25.52
CA LEU A 161 6.12 4.61 25.15
C LEU A 161 4.74 4.62 25.82
N ARG A 162 4.71 4.87 27.14
CA ARG A 162 3.45 4.93 27.91
C ARG A 162 2.54 6.05 27.42
N ASN A 163 3.08 7.24 27.21
CA ASN A 163 2.31 8.40 26.75
C ASN A 163 1.74 8.17 25.36
N THR A 164 2.51 7.58 24.46
CA THR A 164 2.05 7.28 23.10
C THR A 164 0.95 6.19 23.09
N LEU A 165 1.11 5.12 23.87
CA LEU A 165 0.08 4.09 23.98
C LEU A 165 -1.26 4.65 24.49
N ASN A 166 -1.23 5.65 25.38
CA ASN A 166 -2.44 6.32 25.86
C ASN A 166 -3.09 7.24 24.83
N GLN A 167 -2.39 7.61 23.75
CA GLN A 167 -2.90 8.48 22.68
C GLN A 167 -3.36 7.71 21.46
N ILE A 168 -2.92 6.46 21.30
CA ILE A 168 -3.36 5.61 20.17
C ILE A 168 -4.83 5.26 20.35
N ASP A 169 -5.64 5.65 19.37
CA ASP A 169 -7.02 5.22 19.28
C ASP A 169 -7.08 3.77 18.77
N PRO A 170 -7.65 2.83 19.54
CA PRO A 170 -7.77 1.43 19.12
C PRO A 170 -8.65 1.21 17.88
N GLY A 171 -9.36 2.23 17.42
CA GLY A 171 -10.23 2.18 16.24
C GLY A 171 -9.57 2.66 14.95
N ASN A 172 -8.30 3.06 15.00
CA ASN A 172 -7.54 3.54 13.83
C ASN A 172 -6.39 2.63 13.48
#